data_63a285e463ac9e790bfd1a6645183b9c
#
_entry.id   63a285e463ac9e790bfd1a6645183b9c
#
_cell.length_a   1.000
_cell.length_b   1.000
_cell.length_c   1.000
_cell.angle_alpha   90.00
_cell.angle_beta   90.00
_cell.angle_gamma   90.00
#
_symmetry.space_group_name_H-M   'P 1'
#
loop_
_entity.id
_entity.type
_entity.pdbx_description
1 polymer ?
#
loop_
_entity_poly.entity_id
_entity_poly.type
_entity_poly.pdbx_seq_one_letter_code
_entity_poly.pdbx_strand_id
1 'polypeptide(L)'
;SYAPCLNLHSEETAAQEFMETKRLMHNEGGRSCYHGYQSFKADEVDASTAHSIGVALAQELWGDRFQVVIATHCNTGHYHNHFVINSVSDVDGKKFYNSPADYRRVREVSDRLCREAKISVIEYPADRRVNYGEWLAEKNGKPTMRSRIREDIDRAILASTTEREFQRVMKEMGYEVITKTPKGSPRVHPIVRIVDGGKNFRL
;
A
#
# COMPACT_ATOMS: atom_id res chain seq x y z
N SER A 1 -18.54 -13.83 -9.35
CA SER A 1 -17.60 -12.74 -9.67
C SER A 1 -18.30 -11.74 -10.56
N TYR A 2 -18.33 -10.48 -10.17
CA TYR A 2 -18.77 -9.39 -11.04
C TYR A 2 -17.50 -8.77 -11.61
N ALA A 3 -17.38 -8.71 -12.94
CA ALA A 3 -16.24 -8.09 -13.56
C ALA A 3 -16.66 -7.21 -14.75
N PRO A 4 -17.06 -5.96 -14.53
CA PRO A 4 -17.14 -4.98 -15.60
C PRO A 4 -15.74 -4.55 -16.01
N CYS A 5 -15.65 -4.13 -17.25
CA CYS A 5 -14.46 -3.57 -17.86
C CYS A 5 -14.76 -2.15 -18.32
N LEU A 6 -13.73 -1.31 -18.29
CA LEU A 6 -13.75 0.01 -18.89
C LEU A 6 -12.86 0.00 -20.14
N ASN A 7 -13.38 0.52 -21.24
CA ASN A 7 -12.69 0.61 -22.51
C ASN A 7 -12.20 -0.76 -23.07
N LEU A 8 -12.96 -1.81 -22.79
CA LEU A 8 -12.73 -3.21 -23.20
C LEU A 8 -14.04 -3.84 -23.63
N HIS A 9 -13.97 -4.83 -24.50
CA HIS A 9 -15.15 -5.58 -24.95
C HIS A 9 -15.60 -6.57 -23.88
N SER A 10 -14.67 -7.30 -23.28
CA SER A 10 -14.97 -8.26 -22.21
C SER A 10 -13.76 -8.53 -21.31
N GLU A 11 -14.01 -9.18 -20.18
CA GLU A 11 -12.97 -9.62 -19.26
C GLU A 11 -12.12 -10.77 -19.83
N GLU A 12 -12.72 -11.64 -20.65
CA GLU A 12 -12.04 -12.78 -21.27
C GLU A 12 -11.03 -12.32 -22.32
N THR A 13 -11.32 -11.23 -23.02
CA THR A 13 -10.45 -10.67 -24.07
C THR A 13 -9.49 -9.61 -23.56
N ALA A 14 -9.65 -9.16 -22.32
CA ALA A 14 -8.91 -8.03 -21.75
C ALA A 14 -7.39 -8.12 -21.93
N ALA A 15 -6.79 -9.29 -21.70
CA ALA A 15 -5.36 -9.48 -21.85
C ALA A 15 -4.89 -9.29 -23.30
N GLN A 16 -5.68 -9.77 -24.25
CA GLN A 16 -5.39 -9.60 -25.68
C GLN A 16 -5.54 -8.14 -26.10
N GLU A 17 -6.63 -7.49 -25.68
CA GLU A 17 -6.90 -6.08 -25.97
C GLU A 17 -5.84 -5.16 -25.35
N PHE A 18 -5.34 -5.46 -24.16
CA PHE A 18 -4.22 -4.73 -23.57
C PHE A 18 -2.97 -4.79 -24.44
N MET A 19 -2.64 -5.98 -24.94
CA MET A 19 -1.47 -6.17 -25.80
C MET A 19 -1.66 -5.53 -27.19
N GLU A 20 -2.88 -5.58 -27.74
CA GLU A 20 -3.21 -4.94 -28.99
C GLU A 20 -3.10 -3.43 -28.90
N THR A 21 -3.67 -2.81 -27.86
CA THR A 21 -3.51 -1.37 -27.59
C THR A 21 -2.03 -0.97 -27.55
N LYS A 22 -1.20 -1.72 -26.84
CA LYS A 22 0.25 -1.45 -26.76
C LYS A 22 0.94 -1.51 -28.11
N ARG A 23 0.55 -2.47 -28.94
CA ARG A 23 1.08 -2.62 -30.32
C ARG A 23 0.63 -1.45 -31.20
N LEU A 24 -0.65 -1.12 -31.19
CA LEU A 24 -1.21 -0.02 -31.97
C LEU A 24 -0.60 1.34 -31.60
N MET A 25 -0.33 1.52 -30.31
CA MET A 25 0.29 2.74 -29.78
C MET A 25 1.83 2.73 -29.83
N HIS A 26 2.43 1.71 -30.46
CA HIS A 26 3.90 1.54 -30.56
C HIS A 26 4.63 1.64 -29.21
N ASN A 27 4.02 1.13 -28.12
CA ASN A 27 4.54 1.24 -26.77
C ASN A 27 4.52 -0.10 -26.00
N GLU A 28 5.09 -1.13 -26.60
CA GLU A 28 5.04 -2.52 -26.12
C GLU A 28 5.98 -2.80 -24.94
N GLY A 29 7.03 -2.00 -24.74
CA GLY A 29 8.04 -2.25 -23.71
C GLY A 29 7.59 -1.98 -22.27
N GLY A 30 8.26 -2.60 -21.31
CA GLY A 30 8.06 -2.38 -19.88
C GLY A 30 6.92 -3.20 -19.28
N ARG A 31 6.28 -2.68 -18.23
CA ARG A 31 5.19 -3.39 -17.53
C ARG A 31 4.00 -3.62 -18.45
N SER A 32 3.36 -4.79 -18.30
CA SER A 32 2.15 -5.12 -19.05
C SER A 32 0.92 -4.40 -18.49
N CYS A 33 0.76 -4.38 -17.17
CA CYS A 33 -0.35 -3.73 -16.48
C CYS A 33 0.07 -3.27 -15.08
N TYR A 34 -0.81 -2.53 -14.44
CA TYR A 34 -0.72 -2.17 -13.03
C TYR A 34 -1.87 -2.80 -12.27
N HIS A 35 -1.64 -3.12 -11.01
CA HIS A 35 -2.64 -3.68 -10.12
C HIS A 35 -2.88 -2.76 -8.94
N GLY A 36 -4.14 -2.48 -8.66
CA GLY A 36 -4.62 -1.78 -7.48
C GLY A 36 -5.67 -2.60 -6.74
N TYR A 37 -5.97 -2.23 -5.51
CA TYR A 37 -7.06 -2.83 -4.75
C TYR A 37 -7.70 -1.81 -3.82
N GLN A 38 -9.00 -2.02 -3.53
CA GLN A 38 -9.80 -1.29 -2.55
C GLN A 38 -10.47 -2.33 -1.64
N SER A 39 -10.29 -2.21 -0.34
CA SER A 39 -10.85 -3.15 0.65
C SER A 39 -11.88 -2.45 1.52
N PHE A 40 -12.93 -3.18 1.88
CA PHE A 40 -13.99 -2.73 2.78
C PHE A 40 -13.90 -3.48 4.10
N LYS A 41 -14.41 -2.88 5.15
CA LYS A 41 -14.50 -3.53 6.45
C LYS A 41 -15.54 -4.65 6.39
N ALA A 42 -15.31 -5.73 7.14
CA ALA A 42 -16.23 -6.84 7.22
C ALA A 42 -17.64 -6.38 7.67
N ASP A 43 -18.66 -6.96 7.07
CA ASP A 43 -20.08 -6.74 7.39
C ASP A 43 -20.60 -5.31 7.19
N GLU A 44 -19.86 -4.45 6.49
CA GLU A 44 -20.22 -3.05 6.29
C GLU A 44 -20.82 -2.76 4.91
N VAL A 45 -20.61 -3.63 3.96
CA VAL A 45 -21.03 -3.45 2.56
C VAL A 45 -21.44 -4.80 1.97
N ASP A 46 -22.40 -4.82 1.05
CA ASP A 46 -22.70 -5.99 0.23
C ASP A 46 -21.84 -6.02 -1.05
N ALA A 47 -21.82 -7.18 -1.72
CA ALA A 47 -20.98 -7.39 -2.91
C ALA A 47 -21.35 -6.45 -4.07
N SER A 48 -22.63 -6.16 -4.25
CA SER A 48 -23.12 -5.28 -5.33
C SER A 48 -22.70 -3.83 -5.10
N THR A 49 -22.84 -3.35 -3.87
CA THR A 49 -22.43 -2.00 -3.47
C THR A 49 -20.91 -1.85 -3.54
N ALA A 50 -20.15 -2.82 -3.02
CA ALA A 50 -18.69 -2.82 -3.11
C ALA A 50 -18.23 -2.73 -4.57
N HIS A 51 -18.87 -3.52 -5.44
CA HIS A 51 -18.59 -3.52 -6.87
C HIS A 51 -18.90 -2.18 -7.53
N SER A 52 -20.08 -1.62 -7.27
CA SER A 52 -20.52 -0.33 -7.83
C SER A 52 -19.58 0.80 -7.43
N ILE A 53 -19.08 0.81 -6.19
CA ILE A 53 -18.07 1.77 -5.73
C ILE A 53 -16.75 1.57 -6.49
N GLY A 54 -16.32 0.32 -6.71
CA GLY A 54 -15.13 0.03 -7.49
C GLY A 54 -15.22 0.51 -8.93
N VAL A 55 -16.35 0.30 -9.57
CA VAL A 55 -16.60 0.79 -10.95
C VAL A 55 -16.57 2.31 -11.00
N ALA A 56 -17.28 2.99 -10.10
CA ALA A 56 -17.27 4.45 -10.03
C ALA A 56 -15.87 5.02 -9.79
N LEU A 57 -15.09 4.38 -8.90
CA LEU A 57 -13.71 4.75 -8.64
C LEU A 57 -12.83 4.61 -9.89
N ALA A 58 -12.93 3.48 -10.57
CA ALA A 58 -12.15 3.23 -11.78
C ALA A 58 -12.53 4.19 -12.93
N GLN A 59 -13.82 4.45 -13.10
CA GLN A 59 -14.34 5.37 -14.12
C GLN A 59 -13.78 6.77 -13.91
N GLU A 60 -13.84 7.30 -12.69
CA GLU A 60 -13.39 8.66 -12.38
C GLU A 60 -11.86 8.84 -12.47
N LEU A 61 -11.11 7.80 -12.12
CA LEU A 61 -9.64 7.91 -12.08
C LEU A 61 -8.97 7.57 -13.41
N TRP A 62 -9.53 6.61 -14.15
CA TRP A 62 -8.82 6.00 -15.27
C TRP A 62 -9.68 5.84 -16.53
N GLY A 63 -11.03 5.93 -16.40
CA GLY A 63 -11.97 5.61 -17.48
C GLY A 63 -11.82 6.46 -18.74
N ASP A 64 -11.28 7.67 -18.62
CA ASP A 64 -11.07 8.56 -19.77
C ASP A 64 -9.86 8.19 -20.63
N ARG A 65 -8.97 7.31 -20.12
CA ARG A 65 -7.66 7.11 -20.77
C ARG A 65 -7.11 5.71 -20.77
N PHE A 66 -7.62 4.84 -19.95
CA PHE A 66 -7.05 3.52 -19.76
C PHE A 66 -8.11 2.43 -19.80
N GLN A 67 -7.71 1.31 -20.33
CA GLN A 67 -8.45 0.07 -20.21
C GLN A 67 -8.30 -0.49 -18.81
N VAL A 68 -9.41 -0.85 -18.17
CA VAL A 68 -9.42 -1.34 -16.79
C VAL A 68 -10.34 -2.54 -16.63
N VAL A 69 -9.86 -3.59 -15.99
CA VAL A 69 -10.69 -4.70 -15.46
C VAL A 69 -10.91 -4.49 -13.98
N ILE A 70 -12.15 -4.60 -13.52
CA ILE A 70 -12.54 -4.47 -12.12
C ILE A 70 -13.15 -5.80 -11.66
N ALA A 71 -12.52 -6.47 -10.70
CA ALA A 71 -13.03 -7.71 -10.13
C ALA A 71 -13.30 -7.57 -8.63
N THR A 72 -14.50 -7.93 -8.19
CA THR A 72 -14.86 -7.92 -6.77
C THR A 72 -14.78 -9.33 -6.22
N HIS A 73 -13.91 -9.52 -5.23
CA HIS A 73 -13.77 -10.78 -4.51
C HIS A 73 -14.77 -10.87 -3.36
N CYS A 74 -15.52 -11.98 -3.34
CA CYS A 74 -16.59 -12.25 -2.39
C CYS A 74 -16.34 -13.48 -1.52
N ASN A 75 -15.18 -14.10 -1.60
CA ASN A 75 -14.85 -15.39 -0.97
C ASN A 75 -14.10 -15.26 0.37
N THR A 76 -13.87 -14.05 0.84
CA THR A 76 -13.24 -13.76 2.13
C THR A 76 -14.23 -13.08 3.06
N GLY A 77 -13.96 -13.03 4.35
CA GLY A 77 -14.83 -12.38 5.35
C GLY A 77 -15.02 -10.86 5.16
N HIS A 78 -14.47 -10.30 4.10
CA HIS A 78 -14.63 -8.89 3.70
C HIS A 78 -14.50 -8.77 2.19
N TYR A 79 -15.25 -7.86 1.59
CA TYR A 79 -15.19 -7.59 0.15
C TYR A 79 -14.01 -6.72 -0.22
N HIS A 80 -13.44 -6.98 -1.40
CA HIS A 80 -12.42 -6.11 -1.95
C HIS A 80 -12.44 -6.12 -3.48
N ASN A 81 -12.22 -4.94 -4.06
CA ASN A 81 -12.09 -4.74 -5.49
C ASN A 81 -10.63 -4.84 -5.90
N HIS A 82 -10.37 -5.53 -6.98
CA HIS A 82 -9.11 -5.51 -7.71
C HIS A 82 -9.27 -4.72 -9.00
N PHE A 83 -8.27 -3.92 -9.32
CA PHE A 83 -8.19 -3.15 -10.55
C PHE A 83 -6.97 -3.60 -11.33
N VAL A 84 -7.15 -4.02 -12.57
CA VAL A 84 -6.05 -4.29 -13.50
C VAL A 84 -6.11 -3.25 -14.60
N ILE A 85 -5.11 -2.36 -14.63
CA ILE A 85 -5.07 -1.18 -15.50
C ILE A 85 -4.02 -1.42 -16.57
N ASN A 86 -4.35 -1.23 -17.85
CA ASN A 86 -3.36 -1.28 -18.91
C ASN A 86 -2.25 -0.25 -18.65
N SER A 87 -1.02 -0.62 -18.91
CA SER A 87 0.12 0.28 -18.71
C SER A 87 0.28 1.35 -19.79
N VAL A 88 -0.54 1.29 -20.83
CA VAL A 88 -0.54 2.23 -21.96
C VAL A 88 -1.96 2.75 -22.17
N SER A 89 -2.09 4.06 -22.31
CA SER A 89 -3.34 4.74 -22.62
C SER A 89 -3.83 4.35 -24.02
N ASP A 90 -5.11 4.02 -24.14
CA ASP A 90 -5.78 3.73 -25.41
C ASP A 90 -6.14 4.99 -26.21
N VAL A 91 -6.01 6.18 -25.58
CA VAL A 91 -6.29 7.47 -26.22
C VAL A 91 -5.04 8.12 -26.82
N ASP A 92 -3.95 8.17 -26.09
CA ASP A 92 -2.75 8.93 -26.47
C ASP A 92 -1.43 8.11 -26.43
N GLY A 93 -1.51 6.82 -26.15
CA GLY A 93 -0.36 5.91 -26.12
C GLY A 93 0.65 6.16 -25.00
N LYS A 94 0.39 7.13 -24.10
CA LYS A 94 1.30 7.40 -22.97
C LYS A 94 1.23 6.32 -21.92
N LYS A 95 2.36 6.09 -21.29
CA LYS A 95 2.42 5.14 -20.16
C LYS A 95 1.68 5.65 -18.95
N PHE A 96 1.06 4.71 -18.27
CA PHE A 96 0.51 4.94 -16.92
C PHE A 96 1.64 5.36 -15.99
N TYR A 97 1.43 6.46 -15.32
CA TYR A 97 2.31 6.98 -14.28
C TYR A 97 1.50 7.31 -13.04
N ASN A 98 2.03 6.97 -11.88
CA ASN A 98 1.35 7.22 -10.62
C ASN A 98 2.28 7.98 -9.67
N SER A 99 2.07 9.28 -9.57
CA SER A 99 2.81 10.17 -8.67
C SER A 99 2.28 10.06 -7.23
N PRO A 100 3.00 10.60 -6.23
CA PRO A 100 2.47 10.73 -4.86
C PRO A 100 1.16 11.53 -4.79
N ALA A 101 0.93 12.46 -5.72
CA ALA A 101 -0.32 13.20 -5.83
C ALA A 101 -1.47 12.32 -6.31
N ASP A 102 -1.22 11.43 -7.28
CA ASP A 102 -2.21 10.49 -7.79
C ASP A 102 -2.63 9.49 -6.71
N TYR A 103 -1.70 9.02 -5.87
CA TYR A 103 -2.05 8.17 -4.71
C TYR A 103 -2.97 8.89 -3.71
N ARG A 104 -2.75 10.19 -3.47
CA ARG A 104 -3.68 10.97 -2.64
C ARG A 104 -5.04 11.09 -3.28
N ARG A 105 -5.10 11.42 -4.58
CA ARG A 105 -6.35 11.49 -5.34
C ARG A 105 -7.13 10.19 -5.32
N VAL A 106 -6.47 9.05 -5.52
CA VAL A 106 -7.11 7.72 -5.42
C VAL A 106 -7.78 7.56 -4.07
N ARG A 107 -7.12 7.93 -2.96
CA ARG A 107 -7.70 7.86 -1.62
C ARG A 107 -8.86 8.82 -1.46
N GLU A 108 -8.72 10.08 -1.85
CA GLU A 108 -9.76 11.12 -1.74
C GLU A 108 -11.04 10.71 -2.47
N VAL A 109 -10.90 10.22 -3.70
CA VAL A 109 -12.06 9.75 -4.51
C VAL A 109 -12.68 8.50 -3.87
N SER A 110 -11.87 7.52 -3.44
CA SER A 110 -12.35 6.33 -2.75
C SER A 110 -13.11 6.68 -1.47
N ASP A 111 -12.54 7.54 -0.62
CA ASP A 111 -13.16 7.97 0.64
C ASP A 111 -14.47 8.74 0.39
N ARG A 112 -14.53 9.59 -0.62
CA ARG A 112 -15.74 10.30 -1.00
C ARG A 112 -16.85 9.33 -1.43
N LEU A 113 -16.55 8.40 -2.34
CA LEU A 113 -17.51 7.40 -2.81
C LEU A 113 -18.02 6.50 -1.67
N CYS A 114 -17.14 6.11 -0.74
CA CYS A 114 -17.53 5.34 0.44
C CYS A 114 -18.47 6.16 1.34
N ARG A 115 -18.19 7.44 1.61
CA ARG A 115 -19.08 8.30 2.41
C ARG A 115 -20.44 8.52 1.74
N GLU A 116 -20.48 8.72 0.42
CA GLU A 116 -21.73 8.82 -0.35
C GLU A 116 -22.57 7.55 -0.21
N ALA A 117 -21.94 6.39 -0.17
CA ALA A 117 -22.56 5.09 0.08
C ALA A 117 -22.80 4.79 1.58
N LYS A 118 -22.51 5.72 2.49
CA LYS A 118 -22.61 5.57 3.97
C LYS A 118 -21.74 4.47 4.54
N ILE A 119 -20.58 4.23 3.93
CA ILE A 119 -19.56 3.27 4.35
C ILE A 119 -18.46 4.01 5.09
N SER A 120 -17.90 3.40 6.13
CA SER A 120 -16.82 4.01 6.92
C SER A 120 -15.54 4.20 6.11
N VAL A 121 -14.77 5.22 6.48
CA VAL A 121 -13.46 5.51 5.91
C VAL A 121 -12.41 5.59 7.03
N ILE A 122 -11.15 5.34 6.68
CA ILE A 122 -10.05 5.49 7.64
C ILE A 122 -9.68 6.97 7.73
N GLU A 123 -10.23 7.68 8.72
CA GLU A 123 -9.94 9.11 8.94
C GLU A 123 -8.50 9.34 9.38
N TYR A 124 -7.98 8.47 10.24
CA TYR A 124 -6.63 8.55 10.79
C TYR A 124 -5.86 7.28 10.41
N PRO A 125 -5.22 7.24 9.24
CA PRO A 125 -4.38 6.10 8.89
C PRO A 125 -3.24 6.00 9.91
N ALA A 126 -3.01 4.80 10.43
CA ALA A 126 -1.91 4.58 11.35
C ALA A 126 -0.59 5.03 10.70
N ASP A 127 0.20 5.83 11.43
CA ASP A 127 1.50 6.35 10.96
C ASP A 127 2.52 5.24 10.63
N ARG A 128 2.20 4.00 10.95
CA ARG A 128 3.08 2.84 10.79
C ARG A 128 2.64 1.95 9.64
N ARG A 129 3.50 1.83 8.65
CA ARG A 129 3.46 0.72 7.69
C ARG A 129 4.02 -0.52 8.37
N VAL A 130 3.16 -1.33 8.97
CA VAL A 130 3.54 -2.65 9.50
C VAL A 130 3.46 -3.66 8.37
N ASN A 131 4.48 -4.50 8.22
CA ASN A 131 4.43 -5.61 7.28
C ASN A 131 3.33 -6.59 7.72
N TYR A 132 2.56 -7.14 6.75
CA TYR A 132 1.46 -8.06 7.06
C TYR A 132 1.89 -9.24 7.94
N GLY A 133 3.06 -9.81 7.71
CA GLY A 133 3.61 -10.91 8.53
C GLY A 133 3.90 -10.49 9.97
N GLU A 134 4.41 -9.27 10.19
CA GLU A 134 4.62 -8.70 11.53
C GLU A 134 3.28 -8.44 12.23
N TRP A 135 2.32 -7.83 11.52
CA TRP A 135 0.97 -7.60 12.05
C TRP A 135 0.27 -8.90 12.46
N LEU A 136 0.35 -9.94 11.61
CA LEU A 136 -0.26 -11.24 11.89
C LEU A 136 0.41 -11.93 13.09
N ALA A 137 1.74 -11.83 13.22
CA ALA A 137 2.46 -12.36 14.36
C ALA A 137 2.05 -11.64 15.66
N GLU A 138 2.01 -10.32 15.64
CA GLU A 138 1.56 -9.50 16.80
C GLU A 138 0.11 -9.82 17.16
N LYS A 139 -0.79 -9.93 16.18
CA LYS A 139 -2.19 -10.34 16.39
C LYS A 139 -2.33 -11.70 17.05
N ASN A 140 -1.43 -12.63 16.74
CA ASN A 140 -1.39 -13.98 17.30
C ASN A 140 -0.54 -14.07 18.60
N GLY A 141 -0.17 -12.94 19.22
CA GLY A 141 0.62 -12.88 20.43
C GLY A 141 2.07 -13.37 20.28
N LYS A 142 2.58 -13.48 19.05
CA LYS A 142 3.97 -13.88 18.78
C LYS A 142 4.85 -12.64 18.75
N PRO A 143 5.91 -12.54 19.61
CA PRO A 143 6.79 -11.40 19.60
C PRO A 143 7.56 -11.33 18.26
N THR A 144 7.54 -10.16 17.63
CA THR A 144 8.33 -9.88 16.44
C THR A 144 9.69 -9.28 16.83
N MET A 145 10.66 -9.30 15.91
CA MET A 145 11.93 -8.62 16.15
C MET A 145 11.73 -7.12 16.42
N ARG A 146 10.78 -6.49 15.75
CA ARG A 146 10.46 -5.08 15.99
C ARG A 146 9.81 -4.83 17.33
N SER A 147 8.91 -5.70 17.80
CA SER A 147 8.31 -5.55 19.13
C SER A 147 9.37 -5.68 20.22
N ARG A 148 10.29 -6.64 20.10
CA ARG A 148 11.41 -6.78 21.03
C ARG A 148 12.32 -5.54 21.07
N ILE A 149 12.70 -5.02 19.89
CA ILE A 149 13.53 -3.80 19.81
C ILE A 149 12.81 -2.62 20.47
N ARG A 150 11.50 -2.48 20.32
CA ARG A 150 10.73 -1.42 21.00
C ARG A 150 10.76 -1.56 22.49
N GLU A 151 10.50 -2.76 23.01
CA GLU A 151 10.57 -3.04 24.45
C GLU A 151 11.97 -2.74 25.00
N ASP A 152 13.03 -3.08 24.26
CA ASP A 152 14.40 -2.79 24.64
C ASP A 152 14.70 -1.30 24.64
N ILE A 153 14.17 -0.54 23.66
CA ILE A 153 14.26 0.92 23.61
C ILE A 153 13.54 1.54 24.80
N ASP A 154 12.31 1.11 25.09
CA ASP A 154 11.54 1.62 26.23
C ASP A 154 12.27 1.36 27.57
N ARG A 155 12.87 0.17 27.72
CA ARG A 155 13.73 -0.14 28.88
C ARG A 155 14.96 0.74 28.94
N ALA A 156 15.62 0.97 27.79
CA ALA A 156 16.79 1.83 27.74
C ALA A 156 16.47 3.29 28.06
N ILE A 157 15.32 3.79 27.60
CA ILE A 157 14.82 5.15 27.94
C ILE A 157 14.60 5.27 29.45
N LEU A 158 13.93 4.29 30.07
CA LEU A 158 13.67 4.30 31.50
C LEU A 158 14.95 4.17 32.35
N ALA A 159 15.99 3.53 31.84
CA ALA A 159 17.27 3.33 32.48
C ALA A 159 18.29 4.47 32.25
N SER A 160 17.92 5.51 31.49
CA SER A 160 18.83 6.60 31.11
C SER A 160 18.19 7.95 31.32
N THR A 161 19.01 8.94 31.68
CA THR A 161 18.60 10.35 31.87
C THR A 161 19.18 11.25 30.76
N THR A 162 20.17 10.74 30.03
CA THR A 162 20.83 11.47 28.96
C THR A 162 20.91 10.63 27.68
N GLU A 163 21.01 11.28 26.51
CA GLU A 163 21.20 10.59 25.23
C GLU A 163 22.47 9.69 25.24
N ARG A 164 23.52 10.14 25.90
CA ARG A 164 24.78 9.37 26.02
C ARG A 164 24.60 8.08 26.83
N GLU A 165 23.84 8.14 27.91
CA GLU A 165 23.48 6.95 28.69
C GLU A 165 22.58 6.02 27.90
N PHE A 166 21.58 6.54 27.22
CA PHE A 166 20.71 5.76 26.35
C PHE A 166 21.51 5.00 25.30
N GLN A 167 22.44 5.66 24.60
CA GLN A 167 23.28 5.00 23.61
C GLN A 167 24.17 3.91 24.23
N ARG A 168 24.68 4.14 25.46
CA ARG A 168 25.47 3.14 26.20
C ARG A 168 24.61 1.92 26.55
N VAL A 169 23.42 2.13 27.13
CA VAL A 169 22.50 1.05 27.50
C VAL A 169 22.07 0.24 26.28
N MET A 170 21.74 0.89 25.17
CA MET A 170 21.41 0.23 23.91
C MET A 170 22.58 -0.62 23.41
N LYS A 171 23.81 -0.13 23.52
CA LYS A 171 25.01 -0.87 23.13
C LYS A 171 25.23 -2.10 24.00
N GLU A 172 25.01 -2.00 25.32
CA GLU A 172 25.08 -3.13 26.26
C GLU A 172 24.00 -4.20 25.94
N MET A 173 22.85 -3.79 25.39
CA MET A 173 21.79 -4.69 24.92
C MET A 173 22.08 -5.27 23.50
N GLY A 174 23.21 -4.96 22.88
CA GLY A 174 23.61 -5.48 21.56
C GLY A 174 23.08 -4.65 20.37
N TYR A 175 22.73 -3.39 20.60
CA TYR A 175 22.24 -2.48 19.55
C TYR A 175 23.18 -1.29 19.32
N GLU A 176 23.29 -0.87 18.08
CA GLU A 176 23.92 0.39 17.69
C GLU A 176 22.84 1.39 17.24
N VAL A 177 22.79 2.57 17.85
CA VAL A 177 21.86 3.64 17.47
C VAL A 177 22.53 4.63 16.54
N ILE A 178 22.08 4.70 15.30
CA ILE A 178 22.65 5.55 14.24
C ILE A 178 21.77 6.78 14.06
N THR A 179 22.23 7.90 14.59
CA THR A 179 21.53 9.21 14.56
C THR A 179 21.98 10.10 13.40
N LYS A 180 23.08 9.77 12.73
CA LYS A 180 23.64 10.56 11.63
C LYS A 180 23.63 9.81 10.30
N THR A 181 23.52 10.56 9.22
CA THR A 181 23.72 10.02 7.87
C THR A 181 25.20 9.78 7.59
N PRO A 182 25.59 9.00 6.55
CA PRO A 182 26.98 8.83 6.14
C PRO A 182 27.69 10.16 5.83
N LYS A 183 26.95 11.22 5.49
CA LYS A 183 27.46 12.57 5.27
C LYS A 183 27.53 13.42 6.54
N GLY A 184 27.26 12.84 7.73
CA GLY A 184 27.36 13.51 9.03
C GLY A 184 26.15 14.35 9.44
N SER A 185 25.14 14.52 8.60
CA SER A 185 23.91 15.26 8.94
C SER A 185 23.03 14.46 9.89
N PRO A 186 22.29 15.10 10.82
CA PRO A 186 21.33 14.42 11.68
C PRO A 186 20.26 13.65 10.86
N ARG A 187 19.84 12.50 11.33
CA ARG A 187 18.71 11.75 10.77
C ARG A 187 17.41 12.23 11.41
N VAL A 188 16.38 12.42 10.61
CA VAL A 188 15.01 12.66 11.11
C VAL A 188 14.48 11.45 11.86
N HIS A 189 14.81 10.26 11.36
CA HIS A 189 14.47 8.98 12.01
C HIS A 189 15.76 8.20 12.28
N PRO A 190 16.13 8.01 13.55
CA PRO A 190 17.25 7.14 13.94
C PRO A 190 17.09 5.72 13.41
N ILE A 191 18.20 5.03 13.26
CA ILE A 191 18.24 3.61 12.88
C ILE A 191 18.83 2.85 14.05
N VAL A 192 18.19 1.74 14.42
CA VAL A 192 18.74 0.76 15.34
C VAL A 192 19.26 -0.41 14.53
N ARG A 193 20.55 -0.74 14.74
CA ARG A 193 21.23 -1.89 14.13
C ARG A 193 21.51 -2.94 15.19
N ILE A 194 21.23 -4.19 14.89
CA ILE A 194 21.65 -5.32 15.73
C ILE A 194 23.12 -5.61 15.41
N VAL A 195 23.99 -5.56 16.43
CA VAL A 195 25.43 -5.69 16.24
C VAL A 195 25.80 -7.02 15.59
N ASP A 196 25.25 -8.13 16.06
CA ASP A 196 25.60 -9.47 15.58
C ASP A 196 24.82 -9.93 14.33
N GLY A 197 23.80 -9.19 13.89
CA GLY A 197 22.93 -9.59 12.78
C GLY A 197 22.94 -8.68 11.56
N GLY A 198 23.59 -7.53 11.64
CA GLY A 198 23.71 -6.54 10.55
C GLY A 198 22.40 -5.94 10.04
N LYS A 199 21.24 -6.30 10.59
CA LYS A 199 19.94 -5.77 10.18
C LYS A 199 19.69 -4.39 10.77
N ASN A 200 19.22 -3.47 9.92
CA ASN A 200 18.86 -2.11 10.28
C ASN A 200 17.34 -2.00 10.44
N PHE A 201 16.91 -1.42 11.56
CA PHE A 201 15.51 -1.08 11.82
C PHE A 201 15.37 0.43 11.93
N ARG A 202 14.48 1.00 11.14
CA ARG A 202 14.13 2.43 11.22
C ARG A 202 13.08 2.58 12.31
N LEU A 203 13.34 3.51 13.22
CA LEU A 203 12.42 3.87 14.31
C LEU A 203 11.33 4.82 13.84
#